data_4cb84b73907515ded5cdc027a16eb5fd
#
_entry.id   4cb84b73907515ded5cdc027a16eb5fd
#
_cell.length_a   1.000
_cell.length_b   1.000
_cell.length_c   1.000
_cell.angle_alpha   90.00
_cell.angle_beta   90.00
_cell.angle_gamma   90.00
#
_symmetry.space_group_name_H-M   'P 1'
#
loop_
_entity.id
_entity.type
_entity.pdbx_description
1 polymer ?
#
loop_
_entity_poly.entity_id
_entity_poly.type
_entity_poly.pdbx_seq_one_letter_code
_entity_poly.pdbx_strand_id
1 'polypeptide(L)'
;FTYLKKWYPGANVQILSASKEKFRNLGIKEPIIDIKHKKYKDDHECTKFKYLKLSNNKKFDFYLIIPVISDPFEINDFKKMVPHATEWNTYTMSEYNDTDTSPVDFPIGVGKNHLGLFFDKSILEKQNIIKNPYAVVYIQSSGDGLLHSRYCFLSFVEMVISKTKYKSFKTFEVVIPYWIVEDINEYYPFKKKCLEIFKKYYNEIHLVTKDESIELYNSKRINCKRIDSKRINSKRINSNKTSKKQSNKTSKKQNNKTHKKIILRGDILPQSREKFIGFIQGSIKDILLTGDESLVDTLNCCKGKTIWYHIAPWKKNLAENLYSETGNKNYKTYKTSCGNMKGYKFKNDIDKLIKENDFRIKGKARFDSALICFHENNNNKESV
;
A
#
# COMPACT_ATOMS: atom_id res chain seq x y z
N PHE A 1 20.37 1.64 9.27
CA PHE A 1 21.38 2.30 10.10
C PHE A 1 21.41 1.73 11.52
N THR A 2 20.31 1.76 12.27
CA THR A 2 20.22 1.23 13.65
C THR A 2 20.73 -0.20 13.77
N TYR A 3 20.38 -1.07 12.82
CA TYR A 3 20.85 -2.46 12.81
C TYR A 3 22.36 -2.56 12.57
N LEU A 4 22.92 -1.79 11.65
CA LEU A 4 24.37 -1.78 11.41
C LEU A 4 25.16 -1.40 12.67
N LYS A 5 24.74 -0.37 13.40
CA LYS A 5 25.35 0.02 14.68
C LYS A 5 25.22 -1.06 15.75
N LYS A 6 24.09 -1.77 15.77
CA LYS A 6 23.88 -2.87 16.70
C LYS A 6 24.73 -4.09 16.38
N TRP A 7 24.86 -4.42 15.09
CA TRP A 7 25.65 -5.59 14.65
C TRP A 7 27.15 -5.35 14.76
N TYR A 8 27.57 -4.12 14.48
CA TYR A 8 28.98 -3.69 14.45
C TYR A 8 29.18 -2.45 15.32
N PRO A 9 29.18 -2.59 16.66
CA PRO A 9 29.22 -1.45 17.58
C PRO A 9 30.50 -0.63 17.47
N GLY A 10 31.61 -1.25 17.05
CA GLY A 10 32.91 -0.59 16.81
C GLY A 10 33.03 0.07 15.43
N ALA A 11 32.08 -0.12 14.52
CA ALA A 11 32.17 0.41 13.17
C ALA A 11 32.03 1.93 13.14
N ASN A 12 32.89 2.58 12.33
CA ASN A 12 32.76 3.99 11.99
C ASN A 12 31.78 4.15 10.84
N VAL A 13 30.51 4.43 11.16
CA VAL A 13 29.44 4.58 10.15
C VAL A 13 29.23 6.05 9.86
N GLN A 14 29.28 6.42 8.58
CA GLN A 14 28.94 7.75 8.08
C GLN A 14 27.80 7.68 7.08
N ILE A 15 26.98 8.71 7.03
CA ILE A 15 25.85 8.82 6.10
C ILE A 15 26.21 9.87 5.05
N LEU A 16 26.10 9.50 3.78
CA LEU A 16 26.18 10.42 2.64
C LEU A 16 24.75 10.68 2.15
N SER A 17 24.33 11.92 2.10
CA SER A 17 22.97 12.27 1.68
C SER A 17 22.88 13.64 1.06
N ALA A 18 22.07 13.77 0.01
CA ALA A 18 21.64 15.07 -0.54
C ALA A 18 20.52 15.73 0.28
N SER A 19 20.10 15.12 1.38
CA SER A 19 18.97 15.57 2.22
C SER A 19 19.33 15.50 3.72
N LYS A 20 20.44 16.12 4.10
CA LYS A 20 20.95 16.12 5.47
C LYS A 20 19.89 16.46 6.53
N GLU A 21 19.06 17.46 6.27
CA GLU A 21 18.00 17.88 7.19
C GLU A 21 16.97 16.79 7.47
N LYS A 22 16.60 16.00 6.47
CA LYS A 22 15.64 14.89 6.66
C LYS A 22 16.16 13.89 7.68
N PHE A 23 17.45 13.56 7.63
CA PHE A 23 18.05 12.63 8.61
C PHE A 23 18.13 13.25 10.01
N ARG A 24 18.41 14.55 10.12
CA ARG A 24 18.40 15.28 11.39
C ARG A 24 17.00 15.31 12.01
N ASN A 25 15.97 15.52 11.22
CA ASN A 25 14.57 15.50 11.66
C ASN A 25 14.13 14.10 12.15
N LEU A 26 14.78 13.03 11.66
CA LEU A 26 14.60 11.67 12.17
C LEU A 26 15.40 11.37 13.45
N GLY A 27 16.08 12.37 14.04
CA GLY A 27 16.87 12.23 15.27
C GLY A 27 18.22 11.53 15.09
N ILE A 28 18.70 11.37 13.86
CA ILE A 28 20.00 10.75 13.58
C ILE A 28 21.12 11.72 13.96
N LYS A 29 21.98 11.30 14.89
CA LYS A 29 23.06 12.12 15.46
C LYS A 29 24.42 11.91 14.77
N GLU A 30 24.57 10.83 14.03
CA GLU A 30 25.79 10.45 13.33
C GLU A 30 26.26 11.49 12.31
N PRO A 31 27.55 11.50 11.95
CA PRO A 31 28.07 12.41 10.94
C PRO A 31 27.35 12.20 9.60
N ILE A 32 26.77 13.26 9.04
CA ILE A 32 26.14 13.27 7.75
C ILE A 32 26.93 14.17 6.82
N ILE A 33 27.49 13.59 5.77
CA ILE A 33 28.16 14.31 4.70
C ILE A 33 27.11 14.74 3.70
N ASP A 34 27.00 16.05 3.50
CA ASP A 34 26.07 16.64 2.53
C ASP A 34 26.62 16.48 1.11
N ILE A 35 25.87 15.77 0.27
CA ILE A 35 26.23 15.55 -1.12
C ILE A 35 25.68 16.70 -1.95
N LYS A 36 26.58 17.51 -2.52
CA LYS A 36 26.19 18.55 -3.46
C LYS A 36 25.79 17.96 -4.80
N HIS A 37 24.71 18.47 -5.37
CA HIS A 37 24.23 18.06 -6.69
C HIS A 37 23.78 19.27 -7.51
N LYS A 38 23.82 19.12 -8.83
CA LYS A 38 23.22 20.06 -9.77
C LYS A 38 21.99 19.43 -10.38
N LYS A 39 20.90 20.18 -10.41
CA LYS A 39 19.69 19.80 -11.16
C LYS A 39 19.89 20.13 -12.64
N TYR A 40 19.48 19.24 -13.51
CA TYR A 40 19.38 19.50 -14.95
C TYR A 40 18.13 18.79 -15.50
N LYS A 41 17.65 19.27 -16.64
CA LYS A 41 16.60 18.58 -17.39
C LYS A 41 17.26 17.73 -18.47
N ASP A 42 16.78 16.51 -18.67
CA ASP A 42 17.18 15.69 -19.82
C ASP A 42 16.36 16.04 -21.06
N ASP A 43 16.65 15.36 -22.17
CA ASP A 43 15.98 15.60 -23.47
C ASP A 43 14.45 15.31 -23.43
N HIS A 44 13.98 14.63 -22.38
CA HIS A 44 12.56 14.38 -22.11
C HIS A 44 11.98 15.28 -21.02
N GLU A 45 12.63 16.41 -20.73
CA GLU A 45 12.27 17.36 -19.66
C GLU A 45 12.21 16.78 -18.23
N CYS A 46 12.69 15.56 -18.01
CA CYS A 46 12.78 14.97 -16.70
C CYS A 46 13.88 15.62 -15.86
N THR A 47 13.57 15.94 -14.60
CA THR A 47 14.58 16.48 -13.69
C THR A 47 15.53 15.38 -13.25
N LYS A 48 16.81 15.51 -13.62
CA LYS A 48 17.89 14.63 -13.18
C LYS A 48 18.87 15.36 -12.27
N PHE A 49 19.69 14.59 -11.57
CA PHE A 49 20.68 15.10 -10.64
C PHE A 49 22.07 14.62 -11.04
N LYS A 50 23.02 15.55 -11.10
CA LYS A 50 24.44 15.23 -11.27
C LYS A 50 25.15 15.50 -9.95
N TYR A 51 25.64 14.46 -9.31
CA TYR A 51 26.37 14.56 -8.07
C TYR A 51 27.80 15.06 -8.31
N LEU A 52 28.29 15.90 -7.40
CA LEU A 52 29.63 16.45 -7.47
C LEU A 52 30.59 15.56 -6.69
N LYS A 53 31.81 15.40 -7.21
CA LYS A 53 32.87 14.64 -6.55
C LYS A 53 33.12 15.15 -5.13
N LEU A 54 33.21 14.26 -4.16
CA LEU A 54 33.52 14.59 -2.78
C LEU A 54 35.02 15.00 -2.68
N SER A 55 35.28 16.21 -2.18
CA SER A 55 36.64 16.76 -2.09
C SER A 55 37.47 16.14 -0.98
N ASN A 56 36.85 15.69 0.13
CA ASN A 56 37.51 15.08 1.29
C ASN A 56 36.93 13.69 1.54
N ASN A 57 37.36 12.76 0.74
CA ASN A 57 36.82 11.41 0.77
C ASN A 57 37.69 10.50 1.63
N LYS A 58 37.19 10.16 2.80
CA LYS A 58 37.81 9.08 3.61
C LYS A 58 37.58 7.75 2.89
N LYS A 59 38.60 6.90 2.91
CA LYS A 59 38.45 5.53 2.49
C LYS A 59 37.66 4.77 3.55
N PHE A 60 36.63 4.04 3.15
CA PHE A 60 35.87 3.11 3.96
C PHE A 60 36.05 1.72 3.43
N ASP A 61 36.02 0.74 4.31
CA ASP A 61 36.11 -0.65 3.94
C ASP A 61 34.87 -1.12 3.16
N PHE A 62 33.71 -0.48 3.43
CA PHE A 62 32.43 -0.88 2.91
C PHE A 62 31.55 0.32 2.58
N TYR A 63 30.94 0.30 1.39
CA TYR A 63 29.95 1.28 0.94
C TYR A 63 28.61 0.59 0.72
N LEU A 64 27.55 1.11 1.33
CA LEU A 64 26.20 0.64 1.15
C LEU A 64 25.34 1.73 0.50
N ILE A 65 24.90 1.48 -0.71
CA ILE A 65 23.97 2.34 -1.42
C ILE A 65 22.56 1.87 -1.09
N ILE A 66 21.67 2.80 -0.72
CA ILE A 66 20.26 2.53 -0.44
C ILE A 66 19.43 3.33 -1.46
N PRO A 67 19.24 2.81 -2.66
CA PRO A 67 18.41 3.45 -3.67
C PRO A 67 16.93 3.20 -3.39
N VAL A 68 16.07 4.07 -3.91
CA VAL A 68 14.62 3.83 -3.97
C VAL A 68 14.32 2.79 -5.06
N ILE A 69 15.11 2.80 -6.14
CA ILE A 69 15.05 1.85 -7.25
C ILE A 69 16.49 1.47 -7.57
N SER A 70 16.80 0.18 -7.75
CA SER A 70 18.11 -0.26 -8.21
C SER A 70 18.28 0.11 -9.68
N ASP A 71 18.85 1.27 -9.91
CA ASP A 71 19.27 1.68 -11.24
C ASP A 71 20.80 1.45 -11.36
N PRO A 72 21.29 0.60 -12.30
CA PRO A 72 22.72 0.44 -12.56
C PRO A 72 23.44 1.76 -12.82
N PHE A 73 22.70 2.75 -13.29
CA PHE A 73 23.22 4.11 -13.54
C PHE A 73 23.65 4.80 -12.24
N GLU A 74 22.89 4.64 -11.16
CA GLU A 74 23.19 5.24 -9.85
C GLU A 74 24.49 4.70 -9.24
N ILE A 75 24.77 3.41 -9.42
CA ILE A 75 26.00 2.80 -8.90
C ILE A 75 27.24 3.37 -9.60
N ASN A 76 27.19 3.53 -10.92
CA ASN A 76 28.30 4.11 -11.69
C ASN A 76 28.51 5.58 -11.34
N ASP A 77 27.47 6.34 -11.15
CA ASP A 77 27.58 7.73 -10.73
C ASP A 77 28.08 7.85 -9.29
N PHE A 78 27.71 6.93 -8.40
CA PHE A 78 28.26 6.84 -7.05
C PHE A 78 29.77 6.58 -7.07
N LYS A 79 30.26 5.64 -7.88
CA LYS A 79 31.69 5.35 -8.02
C LYS A 79 32.49 6.56 -8.54
N LYS A 80 31.91 7.34 -9.45
CA LYS A 80 32.52 8.60 -9.92
C LYS A 80 32.60 9.67 -8.81
N MET A 81 31.59 9.71 -7.96
CA MET A 81 31.52 10.64 -6.84
C MET A 81 32.46 10.25 -5.69
N VAL A 82 32.57 8.95 -5.42
CA VAL A 82 33.35 8.35 -4.32
C VAL A 82 34.50 7.51 -4.89
N PRO A 83 35.70 8.09 -5.09
CA PRO A 83 36.82 7.44 -5.81
C PRO A 83 37.33 6.13 -5.17
N HIS A 84 37.07 5.92 -3.86
CA HIS A 84 37.47 4.69 -3.17
C HIS A 84 36.41 3.60 -3.22
N ALA A 85 35.24 3.88 -3.79
CA ALA A 85 34.22 2.87 -4.03
C ALA A 85 34.62 2.00 -5.23
N THR A 86 34.68 0.69 -5.04
CA THR A 86 35.03 -0.32 -6.04
C THR A 86 33.92 -1.35 -6.13
N GLU A 87 33.98 -2.20 -7.12
CA GLU A 87 33.04 -3.33 -7.24
C GLU A 87 33.12 -4.33 -6.08
N TRP A 88 34.24 -4.37 -5.36
CA TRP A 88 34.52 -5.30 -4.27
C TRP A 88 34.05 -4.78 -2.90
N ASN A 89 33.84 -3.49 -2.75
CA ASN A 89 33.47 -2.89 -1.47
C ASN A 89 32.18 -2.06 -1.53
N THR A 90 31.48 -2.09 -2.66
CA THR A 90 30.24 -1.32 -2.86
C THR A 90 29.08 -2.28 -3.07
N TYR A 91 28.09 -2.18 -2.21
CA TYR A 91 26.90 -3.01 -2.22
C TYR A 91 25.65 -2.13 -2.34
N THR A 92 24.64 -2.67 -2.99
CA THR A 92 23.35 -1.98 -3.18
C THR A 92 22.28 -2.71 -2.41
N MET A 93 21.57 -1.99 -1.54
CA MET A 93 20.39 -2.52 -0.89
C MET A 93 19.15 -2.07 -1.66
N SER A 94 18.62 -2.96 -2.48
CA SER A 94 17.49 -2.68 -3.37
C SER A 94 16.13 -2.87 -2.71
N GLU A 95 15.08 -2.44 -3.38
CA GLU A 95 13.69 -2.60 -2.93
C GLU A 95 13.29 -4.07 -2.75
N TYR A 96 12.11 -4.26 -2.15
CA TYR A 96 11.57 -5.58 -1.80
C TYR A 96 11.49 -6.53 -3.01
N ASN A 97 12.26 -7.61 -2.93
CA ASN A 97 12.30 -8.67 -3.93
C ASN A 97 12.60 -8.18 -5.35
N ASP A 98 13.39 -7.12 -5.45
CA ASP A 98 14.00 -6.79 -6.71
C ASP A 98 14.87 -7.96 -7.20
N THR A 99 15.07 -8.09 -8.50
CA THR A 99 15.85 -9.20 -9.05
C THR A 99 17.31 -9.05 -8.64
N ASP A 100 17.85 -10.11 -8.06
CA ASP A 100 19.28 -10.25 -7.76
C ASP A 100 20.05 -10.38 -9.10
N THR A 101 20.44 -9.24 -9.63
CA THR A 101 21.13 -9.16 -10.93
C THR A 101 22.65 -9.14 -10.78
N SER A 102 23.17 -8.98 -9.55
CA SER A 102 24.58 -8.86 -9.25
C SER A 102 24.92 -9.44 -7.89
N PRO A 103 26.09 -10.07 -7.71
CA PRO A 103 26.55 -10.56 -6.40
C PRO A 103 26.72 -9.43 -5.36
N VAL A 104 26.73 -8.18 -5.79
CA VAL A 104 26.78 -6.99 -4.92
C VAL A 104 25.38 -6.45 -4.56
N ASP A 105 24.31 -7.01 -5.12
CA ASP A 105 22.94 -6.61 -4.80
C ASP A 105 22.45 -7.33 -3.55
N PHE A 106 21.91 -6.54 -2.63
CA PHE A 106 21.31 -7.00 -1.40
C PHE A 106 19.81 -6.66 -1.40
N PRO A 107 18.98 -7.39 -2.13
CA PRO A 107 17.55 -7.10 -2.19
C PRO A 107 16.90 -7.39 -0.84
N ILE A 108 16.07 -6.47 -0.39
CA ILE A 108 15.19 -6.68 0.77
C ILE A 108 14.05 -7.59 0.31
N GLY A 109 13.61 -8.52 1.17
CA GLY A 109 12.49 -9.40 0.82
C GLY A 109 12.63 -10.81 1.36
N VAL A 110 11.87 -11.73 0.77
CA VAL A 110 11.83 -13.15 1.15
C VAL A 110 12.53 -14.02 0.12
N GLY A 111 13.17 -15.10 0.59
CA GLY A 111 13.89 -16.03 -0.25
C GLY A 111 15.38 -16.13 0.11
N LYS A 112 16.07 -17.11 -0.47
CA LYS A 112 17.44 -17.50 -0.06
C LYS A 112 18.45 -16.34 -0.14
N ASN A 113 18.39 -15.57 -1.21
CA ASN A 113 19.38 -14.51 -1.51
C ASN A 113 18.95 -13.10 -1.03
N HIS A 114 17.85 -12.99 -0.29
CA HIS A 114 17.33 -11.71 0.18
C HIS A 114 17.75 -11.41 1.62
N LEU A 115 17.82 -10.13 1.95
CA LEU A 115 18.17 -9.66 3.30
C LEU A 115 17.10 -9.97 4.35
N GLY A 116 15.90 -10.38 3.95
CA GLY A 116 14.76 -10.54 4.84
C GLY A 116 13.87 -9.30 4.88
N LEU A 117 12.93 -9.30 5.81
CA LEU A 117 11.93 -8.25 6.01
C LEU A 117 12.17 -7.52 7.34
N PHE A 118 11.90 -6.22 7.36
CA PHE A 118 11.98 -5.42 8.58
C PHE A 118 10.75 -5.65 9.45
N PHE A 119 10.83 -6.58 10.40
CA PHE A 119 9.79 -6.79 11.39
C PHE A 119 10.06 -5.97 12.64
N ASP A 120 9.47 -4.79 12.71
CA ASP A 120 9.50 -3.97 13.91
C ASP A 120 8.22 -4.15 14.73
N LYS A 121 8.37 -4.41 16.03
CA LYS A 121 7.25 -4.45 16.96
C LYS A 121 6.87 -3.03 17.35
N SER A 122 6.23 -2.33 16.46
CA SER A 122 5.71 -0.99 16.74
C SER A 122 4.68 -1.04 17.86
N ILE A 123 4.67 -0.03 18.70
CA ILE A 123 3.59 0.19 19.66
C ILE A 123 2.35 0.53 18.85
N LEU A 124 1.35 -0.33 18.90
CA LEU A 124 0.12 -0.16 18.15
C LEU A 124 -0.77 0.88 18.81
N GLU A 125 -1.10 1.93 18.09
CA GLU A 125 -2.14 2.88 18.49
C GLU A 125 -3.50 2.36 18.06
N LYS A 126 -4.36 2.01 19.04
CA LYS A 126 -5.72 1.59 18.77
C LYS A 126 -6.52 2.76 18.17
N GLN A 127 -7.08 2.56 16.98
CA GLN A 127 -7.95 3.56 16.39
C GLN A 127 -9.33 3.60 17.09
N ASN A 128 -9.87 4.81 17.27
CA ASN A 128 -11.18 5.05 17.90
C ASN A 128 -12.12 5.89 17.02
N ILE A 129 -11.69 6.27 15.82
CA ILE A 129 -12.40 7.18 14.91
C ILE A 129 -13.58 6.46 14.26
N ILE A 130 -13.36 5.22 13.77
CA ILE A 130 -14.38 4.43 13.09
C ILE A 130 -14.99 3.44 14.07
N LYS A 131 -16.29 3.56 14.28
CA LYS A 131 -17.07 2.70 15.20
C LYS A 131 -17.88 1.61 14.48
N ASN A 132 -18.23 1.85 13.23
CA ASN A 132 -18.89 0.84 12.40
C ASN A 132 -17.88 -0.18 11.85
N PRO A 133 -18.33 -1.38 11.44
CA PRO A 133 -17.49 -2.30 10.69
C PRO A 133 -16.92 -1.63 9.43
N TYR A 134 -15.62 -1.80 9.19
CA TYR A 134 -14.95 -1.15 8.07
C TYR A 134 -13.87 -2.02 7.41
N ALA A 135 -13.65 -1.77 6.11
CA ALA A 135 -12.51 -2.29 5.36
C ALA A 135 -11.42 -1.21 5.22
N VAL A 136 -10.18 -1.64 5.08
CA VAL A 136 -9.06 -0.77 4.70
C VAL A 136 -8.63 -1.10 3.28
N VAL A 137 -8.53 -0.04 2.47
CA VAL A 137 -7.96 -0.05 1.14
C VAL A 137 -6.79 0.93 1.12
N TYR A 138 -5.60 0.41 0.91
CA TYR A 138 -4.39 1.21 0.78
C TYR A 138 -3.64 0.79 -0.49
N ILE A 139 -4.03 1.37 -1.61
CA ILE A 139 -3.43 1.13 -2.92
C ILE A 139 -2.89 2.42 -3.51
N GLN A 140 -1.78 2.30 -4.22
CA GLN A 140 -1.12 3.44 -4.89
C GLN A 140 -1.81 3.73 -6.22
N SER A 141 -1.89 5.02 -6.58
CA SER A 141 -2.12 5.43 -7.95
C SER A 141 -0.81 5.24 -8.69
N SER A 142 -0.78 4.35 -9.66
CA SER A 142 0.42 4.17 -10.47
C SER A 142 0.14 4.72 -11.86
N GLY A 143 0.86 5.75 -12.30
CA GLY A 143 0.83 6.36 -13.62
C GLY A 143 0.11 5.55 -14.71
N ASP A 144 0.83 4.82 -15.52
CA ASP A 144 0.26 3.95 -16.57
C ASP A 144 -0.63 2.82 -16.02
N GLY A 145 -0.50 2.49 -14.73
CA GLY A 145 -1.30 1.50 -14.02
C GLY A 145 -2.55 2.03 -13.32
N LEU A 146 -2.94 3.31 -13.47
CA LEU A 146 -4.09 3.91 -12.78
C LEU A 146 -5.40 3.16 -13.08
N LEU A 147 -5.60 2.75 -14.32
CA LEU A 147 -6.77 1.95 -14.72
C LEU A 147 -6.79 0.61 -13.97
N HIS A 148 -5.66 -0.04 -13.84
CA HIS A 148 -5.53 -1.29 -13.09
C HIS A 148 -5.81 -1.08 -11.59
N SER A 149 -5.31 -0.01 -10.99
CA SER A 149 -5.59 0.35 -9.59
C SER A 149 -7.09 0.60 -9.36
N ARG A 150 -7.77 1.29 -10.29
CA ARG A 150 -9.23 1.49 -10.25
C ARG A 150 -10.00 0.17 -10.27
N TYR A 151 -9.66 -0.74 -11.17
CA TYR A 151 -10.31 -2.06 -11.25
C TYR A 151 -10.01 -2.91 -10.02
N CYS A 152 -8.81 -2.84 -9.48
CA CYS A 152 -8.44 -3.52 -8.26
C CYS A 152 -9.29 -3.05 -7.06
N PHE A 153 -9.46 -1.73 -6.91
CA PHE A 153 -10.34 -1.15 -5.90
C PHE A 153 -11.77 -1.65 -6.05
N LEU A 154 -12.35 -1.52 -7.24
CA LEU A 154 -13.74 -1.92 -7.52
C LEU A 154 -13.95 -3.41 -7.24
N SER A 155 -13.02 -4.25 -7.70
CA SER A 155 -13.08 -5.70 -7.49
C SER A 155 -13.01 -6.06 -6.01
N PHE A 156 -12.12 -5.42 -5.26
CA PHE A 156 -11.99 -5.64 -3.82
C PHE A 156 -13.27 -5.25 -3.08
N VAL A 157 -13.79 -4.06 -3.32
CA VAL A 157 -15.00 -3.60 -2.63
C VAL A 157 -16.19 -4.46 -3.00
N GLU A 158 -16.40 -4.80 -4.29
CA GLU A 158 -17.47 -5.70 -4.70
C GLU A 158 -17.36 -7.07 -4.03
N MET A 159 -16.15 -7.63 -3.98
CA MET A 159 -15.88 -8.87 -3.28
C MET A 159 -16.28 -8.79 -1.80
N VAL A 160 -15.88 -7.73 -1.11
CA VAL A 160 -16.15 -7.56 0.32
C VAL A 160 -17.64 -7.43 0.58
N ILE A 161 -18.32 -6.49 -0.09
CA ILE A 161 -19.73 -6.20 0.15
C ILE A 161 -20.67 -7.34 -0.30
N SER A 162 -20.22 -8.19 -1.21
CA SER A 162 -20.97 -9.36 -1.66
C SER A 162 -20.90 -10.55 -0.69
N LYS A 163 -19.90 -10.61 0.21
CA LYS A 163 -19.77 -11.70 1.19
C LYS A 163 -20.93 -11.72 2.18
N THR A 164 -21.55 -12.87 2.38
CA THR A 164 -22.72 -13.04 3.25
C THR A 164 -22.49 -12.49 4.65
N LYS A 165 -21.31 -12.71 5.24
CA LYS A 165 -20.95 -12.25 6.59
C LYS A 165 -20.94 -10.71 6.74
N TYR A 166 -20.76 -9.94 5.65
CA TYR A 166 -20.74 -8.49 5.68
C TYR A 166 -22.06 -7.87 5.21
N LYS A 167 -22.92 -8.65 4.54
CA LYS A 167 -24.25 -8.18 4.10
C LYS A 167 -25.19 -7.80 5.24
N SER A 168 -24.94 -8.29 6.46
CA SER A 168 -25.77 -7.99 7.65
C SER A 168 -25.55 -6.59 8.21
N PHE A 169 -24.44 -5.91 7.89
CA PHE A 169 -24.15 -4.61 8.43
C PHE A 169 -25.12 -3.53 7.90
N LYS A 170 -25.71 -2.76 8.82
CA LYS A 170 -26.54 -1.62 8.46
C LYS A 170 -25.71 -0.47 7.90
N THR A 171 -24.58 -0.19 8.52
CA THR A 171 -23.58 0.77 8.06
C THR A 171 -22.26 0.06 7.88
N PHE A 172 -21.62 0.29 6.74
CA PHE A 172 -20.30 -0.23 6.44
C PHE A 172 -19.41 0.90 5.94
N GLU A 173 -18.18 0.96 6.43
CA GLU A 173 -17.22 2.00 6.04
C GLU A 173 -16.06 1.40 5.26
N VAL A 174 -15.49 2.18 4.35
CA VAL A 174 -14.31 1.80 3.56
C VAL A 174 -13.30 2.94 3.65
N VAL A 175 -12.18 2.70 4.31
CA VAL A 175 -11.05 3.64 4.35
C VAL A 175 -10.35 3.59 3.01
N ILE A 176 -10.21 4.73 2.35
CA ILE A 176 -9.66 4.86 0.98
C ILE A 176 -8.56 5.92 0.92
N PRO A 177 -7.56 5.77 0.03
CA PRO A 177 -6.57 6.81 -0.21
C PRO A 177 -7.20 8.00 -0.96
N TYR A 178 -6.56 9.17 -0.82
CA TYR A 178 -7.08 10.43 -1.34
C TYR A 178 -7.29 10.45 -2.86
N TRP A 179 -6.42 9.79 -3.63
CA TRP A 179 -6.57 9.74 -5.08
C TRP A 179 -7.89 9.06 -5.56
N ILE A 180 -8.45 8.13 -4.75
CA ILE A 180 -9.77 7.55 -5.03
C ILE A 180 -10.87 8.59 -4.82
N VAL A 181 -10.68 9.49 -3.84
CA VAL A 181 -11.60 10.62 -3.63
C VAL A 181 -11.61 11.53 -4.85
N GLU A 182 -10.43 11.91 -5.35
CA GLU A 182 -10.27 12.72 -6.55
C GLU A 182 -10.93 12.05 -7.76
N ASP A 183 -10.67 10.77 -7.99
CA ASP A 183 -11.28 10.02 -9.09
C ASP A 183 -12.81 9.94 -8.99
N ILE A 184 -13.38 9.80 -7.80
CA ILE A 184 -14.83 9.80 -7.62
C ILE A 184 -15.41 11.19 -7.93
N ASN A 185 -14.70 12.26 -7.65
CA ASN A 185 -15.15 13.62 -7.90
C ASN A 185 -14.96 14.04 -9.35
N GLU A 186 -13.84 13.72 -9.97
CA GLU A 186 -13.39 14.28 -11.24
C GLU A 186 -13.56 13.34 -12.42
N TYR A 187 -13.53 12.02 -12.21
CA TYR A 187 -13.60 11.03 -13.28
C TYR A 187 -14.97 10.32 -13.32
N TYR A 188 -15.92 10.89 -14.07
CA TYR A 188 -17.30 10.38 -14.15
C TYR A 188 -17.43 8.87 -14.47
N PRO A 189 -16.67 8.26 -15.39
CA PRO A 189 -16.78 6.82 -15.66
C PRO A 189 -16.49 5.96 -14.43
N PHE A 190 -15.51 6.32 -13.62
CA PHE A 190 -15.17 5.62 -12.39
C PHE A 190 -16.25 5.81 -11.32
N LYS A 191 -16.71 7.05 -11.10
CA LYS A 191 -17.84 7.35 -10.22
C LYS A 191 -19.09 6.54 -10.59
N LYS A 192 -19.43 6.52 -11.86
CA LYS A 192 -20.57 5.74 -12.37
C LYS A 192 -20.44 4.27 -12.02
N LYS A 193 -19.26 3.68 -12.24
CA LYS A 193 -19.00 2.27 -11.95
C LYS A 193 -19.06 1.96 -10.45
N CYS A 194 -18.51 2.83 -9.60
CA CYS A 194 -18.65 2.74 -8.14
C CYS A 194 -20.12 2.70 -7.72
N LEU A 195 -20.92 3.64 -8.24
CA LEU A 195 -22.35 3.72 -7.93
C LEU A 195 -23.13 2.50 -8.42
N GLU A 196 -22.83 1.97 -9.60
CA GLU A 196 -23.45 0.74 -10.13
C GLU A 196 -23.22 -0.46 -9.20
N ILE A 197 -22.01 -0.60 -8.65
CA ILE A 197 -21.68 -1.68 -7.72
C ILE A 197 -22.37 -1.47 -6.37
N PHE A 198 -22.25 -0.29 -5.79
CA PHE A 198 -22.74 -0.04 -4.42
C PHE A 198 -24.27 -0.07 -4.32
N LYS A 199 -24.98 0.44 -5.32
CA LYS A 199 -26.46 0.43 -5.39
C LYS A 199 -27.06 -0.97 -5.35
N LYS A 200 -26.31 -2.00 -5.71
CA LYS A 200 -26.78 -3.40 -5.59
C LYS A 200 -27.01 -3.81 -4.13
N TYR A 201 -26.30 -3.19 -3.20
CA TYR A 201 -26.22 -3.62 -1.79
C TYR A 201 -26.66 -2.55 -0.79
N TYR A 202 -26.57 -1.25 -1.14
CA TYR A 202 -26.82 -0.13 -0.25
C TYR A 202 -27.86 0.85 -0.79
N ASN A 203 -28.61 1.42 0.16
CA ASN A 203 -29.65 2.41 -0.11
C ASN A 203 -29.10 3.84 -0.08
N GLU A 204 -28.00 4.05 0.68
CA GLU A 204 -27.28 5.30 0.78
C GLU A 204 -25.78 5.08 0.53
N ILE A 205 -25.15 6.01 -0.18
CA ILE A 205 -23.73 6.03 -0.48
C ILE A 205 -23.20 7.41 -0.15
N HIS A 206 -22.23 7.50 0.76
CA HIS A 206 -21.60 8.74 1.17
C HIS A 206 -20.10 8.69 0.91
N LEU A 207 -19.53 9.86 0.62
CA LEU A 207 -18.09 10.11 0.56
C LEU A 207 -17.77 11.14 1.65
N VAL A 208 -16.84 10.82 2.53
CA VAL A 208 -16.35 11.72 3.57
C VAL A 208 -14.94 12.13 3.24
N THR A 209 -14.71 13.41 3.09
CA THR A 209 -13.41 14.05 2.93
C THR A 209 -13.03 14.78 4.22
N LYS A 210 -11.88 15.43 4.25
CA LYS A 210 -11.47 16.24 5.41
C LYS A 210 -12.41 17.44 5.63
N ASP A 211 -12.96 17.95 4.55
CA ASP A 211 -13.71 19.22 4.55
C ASP A 211 -15.23 19.01 4.60
N GLU A 212 -15.72 17.89 4.05
CA GLU A 212 -17.16 17.69 3.89
C GLU A 212 -17.59 16.21 3.86
N SER A 213 -18.91 16.01 3.97
CA SER A 213 -19.57 14.72 3.76
C SER A 213 -20.58 14.85 2.62
N ILE A 214 -20.30 14.20 1.50
CA ILE A 214 -21.10 14.26 0.28
C ILE A 214 -22.00 13.04 0.18
N GLU A 215 -23.30 13.25 -0.01
CA GLU A 215 -24.25 12.19 -0.36
C GLU A 215 -24.18 11.91 -1.88
N LEU A 216 -23.53 10.82 -2.27
CA LEU A 216 -23.40 10.41 -3.67
C LEU A 216 -24.68 9.77 -4.21
N TYR A 217 -25.47 9.13 -3.35
CA TYR A 217 -26.71 8.44 -3.74
C TYR A 217 -27.63 8.21 -2.54
N ASN A 218 -28.95 8.38 -2.77
CA ASN A 218 -29.98 8.05 -1.80
C ASN A 218 -31.26 7.56 -2.52
N SER A 219 -31.61 6.29 -2.30
CA SER A 219 -32.76 5.66 -2.95
C SER A 219 -34.11 6.28 -2.57
N LYS A 220 -34.25 6.85 -1.37
CA LYS A 220 -35.48 7.49 -0.92
C LYS A 220 -35.77 8.77 -1.69
N ARG A 221 -34.76 9.60 -1.98
CA ARG A 221 -34.93 10.84 -2.74
C ARG A 221 -35.37 10.59 -4.19
N ILE A 222 -34.91 9.49 -4.80
CA ILE A 222 -35.32 9.12 -6.16
C ILE A 222 -36.78 8.72 -6.19
N ASN A 223 -37.24 7.97 -5.20
CA ASN A 223 -38.64 7.55 -5.11
C ASN A 223 -39.58 8.75 -4.88
N CYS A 224 -39.18 9.73 -4.05
CA CYS A 224 -39.96 10.97 -3.89
C CYS A 224 -40.10 11.74 -5.21
N LYS A 225 -39.00 11.96 -5.93
CA LYS A 225 -39.06 12.64 -7.25
C LYS A 225 -39.92 11.91 -8.27
N ARG A 226 -39.93 10.56 -8.27
CA ARG A 226 -40.81 9.74 -9.16
C ARG A 226 -42.27 9.84 -8.77
N ILE A 227 -42.56 9.93 -7.47
CA ILE A 227 -43.95 10.09 -6.98
C ILE A 227 -44.47 11.48 -7.36
N ASP A 228 -43.67 12.51 -7.19
CA ASP A 228 -44.04 13.89 -7.56
C ASP A 228 -44.22 14.06 -9.04
N SER A 229 -43.35 13.49 -9.87
CA SER A 229 -43.51 13.51 -11.34
C SER A 229 -44.75 12.72 -11.82
N LYS A 230 -45.11 11.61 -11.17
CA LYS A 230 -46.36 10.89 -11.46
C LYS A 230 -47.60 11.65 -10.98
N ARG A 231 -47.52 12.37 -9.85
CA ARG A 231 -48.63 13.24 -9.38
C ARG A 231 -48.85 14.44 -10.30
N ILE A 232 -47.81 15.03 -10.86
CA ILE A 232 -47.91 16.14 -11.81
C ILE A 232 -48.56 15.66 -13.12
N ASN A 233 -48.20 14.48 -13.62
CA ASN A 233 -48.78 13.92 -14.82
C ASN A 233 -50.22 13.40 -14.60
N SER A 234 -50.60 12.93 -13.43
CA SER A 234 -51.95 12.49 -13.13
C SER A 234 -52.95 13.65 -12.88
N LYS A 235 -52.49 14.83 -12.45
CA LYS A 235 -53.33 16.02 -12.32
C LYS A 235 -53.73 16.66 -13.66
N ARG A 236 -53.03 16.36 -14.74
CA ARG A 236 -53.39 16.87 -16.09
C ARG A 236 -54.44 16.02 -16.84
N ILE A 237 -54.83 14.85 -16.33
CA ILE A 237 -55.73 13.91 -17.07
C ILE A 237 -57.12 13.76 -16.41
N ASN A 238 -57.38 14.28 -15.21
CA ASN A 238 -58.66 14.10 -14.52
C ASN A 238 -59.37 15.38 -14.20
N SER A 239 -59.89 16.03 -15.24
CA SER A 239 -61.08 16.87 -15.14
C SER A 239 -62.23 16.22 -15.87
N ASN A 240 -62.74 15.12 -15.42
CA ASN A 240 -64.07 14.58 -15.66
C ASN A 240 -64.16 13.11 -15.29
N LYS A 241 -64.68 12.82 -14.13
CA LYS A 241 -65.70 11.79 -13.87
C LYS A 241 -65.85 11.52 -12.37
N THR A 242 -67.04 11.78 -11.94
CA THR A 242 -67.61 11.47 -10.64
C THR A 242 -67.83 9.98 -10.40
N SER A 243 -67.73 9.60 -9.12
CA SER A 243 -68.39 8.49 -8.39
C SER A 243 -67.94 7.05 -8.67
N LYS A 244 -67.37 6.41 -7.68
CA LYS A 244 -67.92 5.36 -6.79
C LYS A 244 -66.83 4.83 -5.82
N LYS A 245 -67.15 4.91 -4.53
CA LYS A 245 -66.40 4.25 -3.46
C LYS A 245 -66.48 2.74 -3.62
N GLN A 246 -65.34 2.09 -3.63
CA GLN A 246 -65.15 0.73 -3.16
C GLN A 246 -63.80 0.65 -2.39
N SER A 247 -63.93 0.42 -1.10
CA SER A 247 -62.83 0.22 -0.16
C SER A 247 -62.27 -1.17 -0.34
N ASN A 248 -61.19 -1.33 -1.06
CA ASN A 248 -60.35 -2.53 -0.97
C ASN A 248 -59.10 -2.18 -0.12
N LYS A 249 -59.18 -2.58 1.16
CA LYS A 249 -57.99 -2.67 2.05
C LYS A 249 -57.08 -3.79 1.55
N THR A 250 -56.26 -3.52 0.58
CA THR A 250 -55.05 -4.34 0.33
C THR A 250 -53.99 -3.89 1.32
N SER A 251 -53.82 -4.71 2.34
CA SER A 251 -52.71 -4.63 3.27
C SER A 251 -51.41 -4.75 2.46
N LYS A 252 -50.80 -3.59 2.10
CA LYS A 252 -49.45 -3.53 1.60
C LYS A 252 -48.55 -4.07 2.71
N LYS A 253 -48.09 -5.32 2.60
CA LYS A 253 -46.90 -5.80 3.28
C LYS A 253 -45.77 -4.82 2.92
N GLN A 254 -45.55 -3.82 3.76
CA GLN A 254 -44.32 -3.04 3.70
C GLN A 254 -43.20 -4.00 3.99
N ASN A 255 -42.53 -4.46 2.93
CA ASN A 255 -41.23 -5.07 3.04
C ASN A 255 -40.33 -4.05 3.70
N ASN A 256 -40.13 -4.17 5.02
CA ASN A 256 -39.15 -3.43 5.78
C ASN A 256 -37.75 -3.85 5.28
N LYS A 257 -37.39 -3.44 4.07
CA LYS A 257 -36.00 -3.53 3.63
C LYS A 257 -35.17 -2.68 4.57
N THR A 258 -34.40 -3.33 5.43
CA THR A 258 -33.46 -2.66 6.33
C THR A 258 -32.65 -1.66 5.54
N HIS A 259 -32.72 -0.40 5.95
CA HIS A 259 -31.97 0.68 5.32
C HIS A 259 -30.48 0.48 5.53
N LYS A 260 -29.70 0.43 4.46
CA LYS A 260 -28.26 0.13 4.45
C LYS A 260 -27.48 1.29 3.87
N LYS A 261 -26.37 1.62 4.52
CA LYS A 261 -25.51 2.73 4.18
C LYS A 261 -24.06 2.26 4.00
N ILE A 262 -23.39 2.76 2.95
CA ILE A 262 -21.93 2.65 2.80
C ILE A 262 -21.31 4.04 2.84
N ILE A 263 -20.18 4.16 3.53
CA ILE A 263 -19.43 5.41 3.69
C ILE A 263 -17.99 5.17 3.22
N LEU A 264 -17.56 5.93 2.22
CA LEU A 264 -16.18 5.97 1.76
C LEU A 264 -15.44 7.03 2.57
N ARG A 265 -14.42 6.62 3.34
CA ARG A 265 -13.68 7.45 4.29
C ARG A 265 -12.35 7.90 3.68
N GLY A 266 -12.38 8.98 2.92
CA GLY A 266 -11.19 9.64 2.35
C GLY A 266 -10.53 10.64 3.30
N ASP A 267 -11.14 10.89 4.46
CA ASP A 267 -10.68 11.79 5.52
C ASP A 267 -9.63 11.14 6.45
N ILE A 268 -9.49 9.81 6.40
CA ILE A 268 -8.66 9.07 7.34
C ILE A 268 -7.18 9.07 6.96
N LEU A 269 -6.85 8.84 5.69
CA LEU A 269 -5.46 8.73 5.21
C LEU A 269 -4.93 10.07 4.68
N PRO A 270 -3.63 10.38 4.82
CA PRO A 270 -2.58 9.57 5.46
C PRO A 270 -2.60 9.62 6.99
N GLN A 271 -1.96 8.64 7.63
CA GLN A 271 -1.76 8.55 9.08
C GLN A 271 -0.31 8.20 9.42
N SER A 272 0.09 8.37 10.70
CA SER A 272 1.34 7.77 11.18
C SER A 272 1.28 6.24 11.04
N ARG A 273 2.45 5.60 10.99
CA ARG A 273 2.57 4.15 10.84
C ARG A 273 1.77 3.40 11.93
N GLU A 274 1.91 3.80 13.18
CA GLU A 274 1.28 3.17 14.34
C GLU A 274 -0.25 3.25 14.26
N LYS A 275 -0.78 4.42 13.91
CA LYS A 275 -2.22 4.61 13.69
C LYS A 275 -2.72 3.80 12.51
N PHE A 276 -1.98 3.80 11.40
CA PHE A 276 -2.35 3.05 10.21
C PHE A 276 -2.45 1.54 10.49
N ILE A 277 -1.46 0.97 11.20
CA ILE A 277 -1.52 -0.43 11.65
C ILE A 277 -2.73 -0.66 12.57
N GLY A 278 -3.04 0.29 13.47
CA GLY A 278 -4.23 0.25 14.31
C GLY A 278 -5.53 0.22 13.49
N PHE A 279 -5.62 0.98 12.40
CA PHE A 279 -6.75 0.88 11.45
C PHE A 279 -6.83 -0.48 10.78
N ILE A 280 -5.71 -1.03 10.32
CA ILE A 280 -5.67 -2.38 9.74
C ILE A 280 -6.13 -3.40 10.77
N GLN A 281 -5.62 -3.35 12.00
CA GLN A 281 -5.95 -4.30 13.05
C GLN A 281 -7.44 -4.28 13.40
N GLY A 282 -8.04 -3.08 13.54
CA GLY A 282 -9.46 -2.90 13.85
C GLY A 282 -10.42 -3.19 12.69
N SER A 283 -9.94 -3.28 11.46
CA SER A 283 -10.76 -3.51 10.26
C SER A 283 -11.36 -4.93 10.19
N ILE A 284 -12.26 -5.15 9.24
CA ILE A 284 -12.68 -6.50 8.87
C ILE A 284 -11.47 -7.36 8.44
N LYS A 285 -11.70 -8.66 8.32
CA LYS A 285 -10.64 -9.62 8.00
C LYS A 285 -9.96 -9.39 6.64
N ASP A 286 -10.72 -8.94 5.66
CA ASP A 286 -10.25 -8.71 4.30
C ASP A 286 -9.75 -7.27 4.16
N ILE A 287 -8.51 -7.09 3.71
CA ILE A 287 -7.85 -5.79 3.48
C ILE A 287 -7.18 -5.77 2.12
N LEU A 288 -7.05 -4.60 1.50
CA LEU A 288 -6.36 -4.41 0.23
C LEU A 288 -5.15 -3.50 0.43
N LEU A 289 -3.98 -3.98 0.04
CA LEU A 289 -2.71 -3.27 0.18
C LEU A 289 -1.89 -3.29 -1.13
N THR A 290 -1.04 -2.28 -1.32
CA THR A 290 -0.02 -2.24 -2.39
C THR A 290 1.38 -2.01 -1.82
N GLY A 291 1.51 -1.24 -0.73
CA GLY A 291 2.82 -0.88 -0.17
C GLY A 291 3.52 -2.07 0.51
N ASP A 292 4.81 -2.23 0.24
CA ASP A 292 5.60 -3.34 0.77
C ASP A 292 5.74 -3.25 2.28
N GLU A 293 6.01 -2.05 2.80
CA GLU A 293 6.07 -1.80 4.24
C GLU A 293 4.73 -2.09 4.92
N SER A 294 3.61 -1.67 4.32
CA SER A 294 2.26 -1.96 4.82
C SER A 294 1.95 -3.46 4.84
N LEU A 295 2.49 -4.19 3.86
CA LEU A 295 2.40 -5.65 3.81
C LEU A 295 3.17 -6.28 4.96
N VAL A 296 4.44 -5.89 5.15
CA VAL A 296 5.32 -6.38 6.20
C VAL A 296 4.73 -6.08 7.59
N ASP A 297 4.28 -4.85 7.81
CA ASP A 297 3.60 -4.44 9.04
C ASP A 297 2.35 -5.26 9.33
N THR A 298 1.56 -5.52 8.30
CA THR A 298 0.34 -6.33 8.45
C THR A 298 0.67 -7.78 8.77
N LEU A 299 1.68 -8.34 8.13
CA LEU A 299 2.15 -9.70 8.43
C LEU A 299 2.62 -9.82 9.88
N ASN A 300 3.34 -8.83 10.37
CA ASN A 300 3.91 -8.82 11.71
C ASN A 300 2.88 -8.51 12.81
N CYS A 301 2.04 -7.49 12.61
CA CYS A 301 1.22 -6.90 13.67
C CYS A 301 -0.26 -7.28 13.58
N CYS A 302 -0.77 -7.75 12.43
CA CYS A 302 -2.19 -7.94 12.18
C CYS A 302 -2.54 -9.40 11.82
N LYS A 303 -2.16 -10.34 12.68
CA LYS A 303 -2.41 -11.77 12.47
C LYS A 303 -3.88 -12.08 12.17
N GLY A 304 -4.11 -13.00 11.25
CA GLY A 304 -5.45 -13.47 10.87
C GLY A 304 -6.17 -12.61 9.83
N LYS A 305 -5.57 -11.52 9.34
CA LYS A 305 -6.07 -10.80 8.17
C LYS A 305 -5.92 -11.64 6.90
N THR A 306 -6.78 -11.37 5.92
CA THR A 306 -6.62 -11.85 4.54
C THR A 306 -6.16 -10.66 3.73
N ILE A 307 -4.91 -10.69 3.33
CA ILE A 307 -4.29 -9.62 2.57
C ILE A 307 -4.57 -9.86 1.09
N TRP A 308 -5.25 -8.90 0.48
CA TRP A 308 -5.43 -8.82 -0.96
C TRP A 308 -4.41 -7.83 -1.48
N TYR A 309 -3.31 -8.37 -2.00
CA TYR A 309 -2.18 -7.55 -2.41
C TYR A 309 -2.35 -7.11 -3.87
N HIS A 310 -2.38 -5.79 -4.09
CA HIS A 310 -2.40 -5.23 -5.44
C HIS A 310 -1.00 -5.36 -6.05
N ILE A 311 -0.87 -6.25 -7.03
CA ILE A 311 0.39 -6.52 -7.70
C ILE A 311 0.59 -5.50 -8.82
N ALA A 312 1.27 -4.39 -8.51
CA ALA A 312 1.82 -3.53 -9.54
C ALA A 312 2.97 -4.28 -10.26
N PRO A 313 3.26 -3.99 -11.55
CA PRO A 313 4.28 -4.72 -12.30
C PRO A 313 5.63 -4.82 -11.59
N TRP A 314 6.07 -3.73 -10.95
CA TRP A 314 7.33 -3.67 -10.19
C TRP A 314 7.27 -4.36 -8.82
N LYS A 315 6.13 -4.86 -8.38
CA LYS A 315 5.97 -5.57 -7.09
C LYS A 315 5.69 -7.06 -7.26
N LYS A 316 5.78 -7.54 -8.48
CA LYS A 316 5.46 -8.93 -8.81
C LYS A 316 6.38 -9.91 -8.07
N ASN A 317 7.66 -9.63 -8.02
CA ASN A 317 8.66 -10.52 -7.42
C ASN A 317 8.41 -10.76 -5.93
N LEU A 318 8.11 -9.71 -5.15
CA LEU A 318 7.75 -9.86 -3.74
C LEU A 318 6.52 -10.74 -3.56
N ALA A 319 5.49 -10.52 -4.37
CA ALA A 319 4.24 -11.30 -4.29
C ALA A 319 4.47 -12.77 -4.63
N GLU A 320 5.25 -13.08 -5.65
CA GLU A 320 5.58 -14.45 -6.07
C GLU A 320 6.45 -15.16 -5.04
N ASN A 321 7.45 -14.49 -4.49
CA ASN A 321 8.31 -15.05 -3.47
C ASN A 321 7.55 -15.31 -2.16
N LEU A 322 6.70 -14.38 -1.72
CA LEU A 322 5.81 -14.60 -0.57
C LEU A 322 4.88 -15.80 -0.81
N TYR A 323 4.37 -15.92 -2.02
CA TYR A 323 3.50 -17.02 -2.40
C TYR A 323 4.26 -18.36 -2.37
N SER A 324 5.48 -18.41 -2.90
CA SER A 324 6.35 -19.57 -2.87
C SER A 324 6.69 -20.00 -1.44
N GLU A 325 7.09 -19.06 -0.58
CA GLU A 325 7.46 -19.32 0.82
C GLU A 325 6.28 -19.76 1.69
N THR A 326 5.07 -19.26 1.43
CA THR A 326 3.86 -19.61 2.19
C THR A 326 3.09 -20.81 1.64
N GLY A 327 3.41 -21.23 0.41
CA GLY A 327 2.73 -22.29 -0.33
C GLY A 327 1.32 -21.91 -0.81
N ASN A 328 0.83 -22.67 -1.78
CA ASN A 328 -0.45 -22.43 -2.48
C ASN A 328 -1.68 -22.45 -1.57
N LYS A 329 -1.59 -23.05 -0.39
CA LYS A 329 -2.72 -23.15 0.56
C LYS A 329 -3.25 -21.82 1.05
N ASN A 330 -2.44 -20.77 1.00
CA ASN A 330 -2.76 -19.46 1.51
C ASN A 330 -3.29 -18.48 0.44
N TYR A 331 -3.16 -18.85 -0.82
CA TYR A 331 -3.58 -18.03 -1.94
C TYR A 331 -5.06 -18.26 -2.29
N LYS A 332 -5.81 -17.18 -2.46
CA LYS A 332 -7.24 -17.22 -2.80
C LYS A 332 -7.52 -16.35 -4.01
N THR A 333 -8.34 -16.87 -4.90
CA THR A 333 -8.93 -16.12 -6.00
C THR A 333 -10.42 -15.90 -5.76
N TYR A 334 -10.89 -14.70 -6.00
CA TYR A 334 -12.30 -14.33 -5.97
C TYR A 334 -12.69 -13.62 -7.26
N LYS A 335 -13.69 -14.14 -7.94
CA LYS A 335 -14.22 -13.55 -9.18
C LYS A 335 -15.20 -12.43 -8.87
N THR A 336 -15.07 -11.32 -9.54
CA THR A 336 -15.97 -10.15 -9.45
C THR A 336 -16.38 -9.68 -10.83
N SER A 337 -17.35 -8.77 -10.92
CA SER A 337 -17.75 -8.18 -12.19
C SER A 337 -16.66 -7.27 -12.81
N CYS A 338 -15.67 -6.86 -12.01
CA CYS A 338 -14.57 -5.99 -12.42
C CYS A 338 -13.25 -6.73 -12.65
N GLY A 339 -13.19 -8.04 -12.39
CA GLY A 339 -12.00 -8.85 -12.56
C GLY A 339 -11.81 -9.87 -11.44
N ASN A 340 -10.64 -10.48 -11.41
CA ASN A 340 -10.26 -11.46 -10.40
C ASN A 340 -9.37 -10.80 -9.35
N MET A 341 -9.75 -10.96 -8.07
CA MET A 341 -8.89 -10.59 -6.95
C MET A 341 -8.10 -11.81 -6.48
N LYS A 342 -6.81 -11.63 -6.31
CA LYS A 342 -5.92 -12.63 -5.73
C LYS A 342 -5.47 -12.14 -4.35
N GLY A 343 -5.56 -13.01 -3.33
CA GLY A 343 -5.24 -12.62 -1.97
C GLY A 343 -4.51 -13.69 -1.20
N TYR A 344 -3.67 -13.25 -0.28
CA TYR A 344 -2.94 -14.11 0.65
C TYR A 344 -3.68 -14.20 1.97
N LYS A 345 -3.84 -15.41 2.46
CA LYS A 345 -4.38 -15.67 3.79
C LYS A 345 -3.30 -16.34 4.62
N PHE A 346 -2.59 -15.54 5.37
CA PHE A 346 -1.61 -16.07 6.32
C PHE A 346 -2.33 -16.68 7.53
N LYS A 347 -1.93 -17.87 7.91
CA LYS A 347 -2.39 -18.60 9.10
C LYS A 347 -1.19 -18.90 10.00
N ASN A 348 -1.05 -20.15 10.42
CA ASN A 348 -0.04 -20.60 11.37
C ASN A 348 1.40 -20.54 10.83
N ASP A 349 1.55 -20.56 9.50
CA ASP A 349 2.88 -20.54 8.86
C ASP A 349 3.55 -19.15 8.88
N ILE A 350 2.81 -18.11 9.30
CA ILE A 350 3.35 -16.76 9.31
C ILE A 350 4.48 -16.60 10.33
N ASP A 351 4.40 -17.27 11.46
CA ASP A 351 5.45 -17.18 12.48
C ASP A 351 6.76 -17.82 11.98
N LYS A 352 6.65 -18.89 11.17
CA LYS A 352 7.79 -19.48 10.47
C LYS A 352 8.36 -18.52 9.42
N LEU A 353 7.50 -17.95 8.56
CA LEU A 353 7.90 -16.97 7.56
C LEU A 353 8.65 -15.78 8.19
N ILE A 354 8.10 -15.22 9.28
CA ILE A 354 8.72 -14.11 10.01
C ILE A 354 10.08 -14.53 10.55
N LYS A 355 10.19 -15.70 11.19
CA LYS A 355 11.45 -16.19 11.77
C LYS A 355 12.52 -16.45 10.71
N GLU A 356 12.15 -17.05 9.60
CA GLU A 356 13.08 -17.40 8.52
C GLU A 356 13.50 -16.19 7.66
N ASN A 357 12.69 -15.15 7.60
CA ASN A 357 12.94 -13.95 6.81
C ASN A 357 13.11 -12.67 7.64
N ASP A 358 13.49 -12.78 8.91
CA ASP A 358 13.78 -11.62 9.75
C ASP A 358 15.10 -10.97 9.32
N PHE A 359 15.04 -9.69 8.92
CA PHE A 359 16.20 -8.90 8.53
C PHE A 359 17.30 -8.90 9.60
N ARG A 360 16.94 -8.94 10.88
CA ARG A 360 17.91 -8.97 11.99
C ARG A 360 18.82 -10.18 11.94
N ILE A 361 18.39 -11.28 11.35
CA ILE A 361 19.13 -12.54 11.23
C ILE A 361 19.73 -12.65 9.82
N LYS A 362 18.88 -12.62 8.79
CA LYS A 362 19.32 -12.80 7.39
C LYS A 362 20.21 -11.66 6.92
N GLY A 363 19.82 -10.43 7.24
CA GLY A 363 20.60 -9.25 6.87
C GLY A 363 21.99 -9.31 7.50
N LYS A 364 22.09 -9.62 8.82
CA LYS A 364 23.39 -9.77 9.48
C LYS A 364 24.25 -10.83 8.79
N ALA A 365 23.73 -12.02 8.55
CA ALA A 365 24.49 -13.10 7.91
C ALA A 365 24.99 -12.72 6.51
N ARG A 366 24.20 -12.00 5.71
CA ARG A 366 24.63 -11.51 4.39
C ARG A 366 25.72 -10.44 4.48
N PHE A 367 25.60 -9.51 5.43
CA PHE A 367 26.65 -8.51 5.66
C PHE A 367 27.93 -9.14 6.19
N ASP A 368 27.87 -10.11 7.11
CA ASP A 368 29.04 -10.87 7.59
C ASP A 368 29.76 -11.56 6.42
N SER A 369 29.01 -12.21 5.54
CA SER A 369 29.58 -12.88 4.35
C SER A 369 30.27 -11.88 3.41
N ALA A 370 29.65 -10.71 3.18
CA ALA A 370 30.25 -9.67 2.34
C ALA A 370 31.55 -9.12 2.93
N LEU A 371 31.61 -8.91 4.24
CA LEU A 371 32.82 -8.45 4.92
C LEU A 371 33.94 -9.49 4.85
N ILE A 372 33.64 -10.78 4.97
CA ILE A 372 34.62 -11.87 4.81
C ILE A 372 35.19 -11.84 3.39
N CYS A 373 34.35 -11.82 2.37
CA CYS A 373 34.80 -11.77 0.97
C CYS A 373 35.66 -10.52 0.68
N PHE A 374 35.33 -9.37 1.30
CA PHE A 374 36.13 -8.15 1.15
C PHE A 374 37.54 -8.33 1.75
N HIS A 375 37.65 -8.90 2.95
CA HIS A 375 38.95 -9.14 3.60
C HIS A 375 39.80 -10.15 2.83
N GLU A 376 39.22 -11.23 2.34
CA GLU A 376 39.92 -12.24 1.54
C GLU A 376 40.49 -11.64 0.23
N ASN A 377 39.70 -10.82 -0.46
CA ASN A 377 40.13 -10.18 -1.71
C ASN A 377 41.22 -9.12 -1.49
N ASN A 378 41.23 -8.43 -0.33
CA ASN A 378 42.30 -7.48 -0.02
C ASN A 378 43.60 -8.18 0.35
N ASN A 379 43.56 -9.26 1.13
CA ASN A 379 44.76 -10.02 1.51
C ASN A 379 45.44 -10.65 0.27
N ASN A 380 44.65 -11.10 -0.72
CA ASN A 380 45.18 -11.62 -1.97
C ASN A 380 45.84 -10.54 -2.87
N LYS A 381 45.50 -9.26 -2.70
CA LYS A 381 46.12 -8.13 -3.44
C LYS A 381 47.42 -7.63 -2.79
N GLU A 382 47.58 -7.84 -1.49
CA GLU A 382 48.84 -7.51 -0.79
C GLU A 382 49.92 -8.60 -0.93
N SER A 383 49.56 -9.78 -1.45
CA SER A 383 50.47 -10.93 -1.65
C SER A 383 50.98 -11.04 -3.09
N VAL A 384 50.64 -10.14 -3.98
CA VAL A 384 51.13 -10.03 -5.38
C VAL A 384 51.87 -8.71 -5.55
#